data_b1f19bfa749c5c2f926154773ab098cf
#
_entry.id   b1f19bfa749c5c2f926154773ab098cf
#
_cell.length_a   1.000
_cell.length_b   1.000
_cell.length_c   1.000
_cell.angle_alpha   90.00
_cell.angle_beta   90.00
_cell.angle_gamma   90.00
#
_symmetry.space_group_name_H-M   'P 1'
#
loop_
_entity.id
_entity.type
_entity.pdbx_description
1 polymer ?
#
loop_
_entity_poly.entity_id
_entity_poly.type
_entity_poly.pdbx_seq_one_letter_code
_entity_poly.pdbx_strand_id
1 'polypeptide(L)'
;MKVTILLSTYNGDQFLAEQIESIQAQTYRDWQLLIRDDGSSDGTRAIIEDFCHQDDRIFFINPEEAQNLGVIKSFHSLLKYQDSDVYFFSDQDDVWLPDKLAIQLAAAENYDASVPLLVYMDLKVVDQELNVVHESMIRTQSDHANTELIQELTENTVTGGVSMINRALADLWTGQEEHELLMHDWYLGLLASAFGKLVYL
;
A
#
# COMPACT_ATOMS: atom_id res chain seq x y z
N MET A 1 -18.81 1.14 0.93
CA MET A 1 -17.51 1.65 0.45
C MET A 1 -16.68 0.44 0.02
N LYS A 2 -16.21 0.41 -1.21
CA LYS A 2 -15.36 -0.67 -1.72
C LYS A 2 -13.91 -0.41 -1.33
N VAL A 3 -13.30 -1.36 -0.61
CA VAL A 3 -11.93 -1.28 -0.09
C VAL A 3 -11.07 -2.31 -0.83
N THR A 4 -9.98 -1.87 -1.46
CA THR A 4 -9.03 -2.75 -2.13
C THR A 4 -7.63 -2.57 -1.55
N ILE A 5 -7.01 -3.69 -1.20
CA ILE A 5 -5.61 -3.76 -0.79
C ILE A 5 -4.81 -4.21 -2.00
N LEU A 6 -3.73 -3.52 -2.28
CA LEU A 6 -2.82 -3.75 -3.39
C LEU A 6 -1.51 -4.30 -2.84
N LEU A 7 -1.15 -5.53 -3.17
CA LEU A 7 0.09 -6.16 -2.74
C LEU A 7 0.94 -6.51 -3.96
N SER A 8 2.13 -5.91 -4.03
CA SER A 8 3.15 -6.27 -5.01
C SER A 8 4.20 -7.14 -4.37
N THR A 9 4.56 -8.26 -5.01
CA THR A 9 5.54 -9.21 -4.47
C THR A 9 6.58 -9.60 -5.49
N TYR A 10 7.80 -9.85 -5.01
CA TYR A 10 8.93 -10.39 -5.79
C TYR A 10 9.91 -11.14 -4.87
N ASN A 11 10.04 -12.46 -5.06
CA ASN A 11 10.89 -13.33 -4.24
C ASN A 11 10.67 -13.12 -2.73
N GLY A 12 9.41 -13.21 -2.29
CA GLY A 12 8.98 -12.90 -0.94
C GLY A 12 8.54 -14.12 -0.12
N ASP A 13 8.91 -15.34 -0.50
CA ASP A 13 8.41 -16.58 0.11
C ASP A 13 8.66 -16.67 1.63
N GLN A 14 9.67 -15.97 2.13
CA GLN A 14 10.00 -15.93 3.55
C GLN A 14 8.97 -15.17 4.40
N PHE A 15 8.35 -14.09 3.86
CA PHE A 15 7.55 -13.15 4.66
C PHE A 15 6.09 -13.05 4.22
N LEU A 16 5.81 -13.36 2.95
CA LEU A 16 4.51 -13.11 2.32
C LEU A 16 3.33 -13.75 3.07
N ALA A 17 3.51 -14.96 3.60
CA ALA A 17 2.45 -15.65 4.33
C ALA A 17 2.02 -14.86 5.59
N GLU A 18 2.99 -14.39 6.38
CA GLU A 18 2.73 -13.61 7.59
C GLU A 18 2.03 -12.27 7.27
N GLN A 19 2.43 -11.60 6.18
CA GLN A 19 1.77 -10.39 5.73
C GLN A 19 0.31 -10.66 5.32
N ILE A 20 0.02 -11.68 4.53
CA ILE A 20 -1.36 -12.01 4.13
C ILE A 20 -2.20 -12.38 5.35
N GLU A 21 -1.67 -13.16 6.30
CA GLU A 21 -2.34 -13.51 7.56
C GLU A 21 -2.67 -12.25 8.38
N SER A 22 -1.78 -11.26 8.42
CA SER A 22 -2.00 -9.98 9.11
C SER A 22 -3.12 -9.15 8.47
N ILE A 23 -3.27 -9.23 7.14
CA ILE A 23 -4.39 -8.63 6.40
C ILE A 23 -5.70 -9.38 6.73
N GLN A 24 -5.68 -10.71 6.74
CA GLN A 24 -6.85 -11.51 7.13
C GLN A 24 -7.28 -11.24 8.58
N ALA A 25 -6.36 -10.89 9.47
CA ALA A 25 -6.62 -10.56 10.88
C ALA A 25 -7.21 -9.16 11.10
N GLN A 26 -7.31 -8.29 10.08
CA GLN A 26 -7.85 -6.94 10.22
C GLN A 26 -9.26 -6.94 10.83
N THR A 27 -9.56 -5.99 11.72
CA THR A 27 -10.90 -5.85 12.35
C THR A 27 -11.95 -5.39 11.36
N TYR A 28 -11.60 -4.55 10.39
CA TYR A 28 -12.45 -4.24 9.24
C TYR A 28 -12.42 -5.42 8.25
N ARG A 29 -13.59 -6.00 7.91
CA ARG A 29 -13.70 -7.28 7.17
C ARG A 29 -14.10 -7.16 5.70
N ASP A 30 -14.65 -6.01 5.28
CA ASP A 30 -15.19 -5.80 3.93
C ASP A 30 -14.12 -5.22 2.98
N TRP A 31 -13.11 -6.06 2.66
CA TRP A 31 -12.01 -5.72 1.78
C TRP A 31 -11.76 -6.81 0.73
N GLN A 32 -11.06 -6.43 -0.33
CA GLN A 32 -10.46 -7.34 -1.31
C GLN A 32 -8.95 -7.12 -1.35
N LEU A 33 -8.18 -8.20 -1.51
CA LEU A 33 -6.73 -8.18 -1.69
C LEU A 33 -6.41 -8.57 -3.12
N LEU A 34 -5.79 -7.66 -3.87
CA LEU A 34 -5.22 -7.93 -5.18
C LEU A 34 -3.72 -8.14 -5.04
N ILE A 35 -3.22 -9.29 -5.49
CA ILE A 35 -1.81 -9.63 -5.46
C ILE A 35 -1.28 -9.70 -6.89
N ARG A 36 -0.19 -8.99 -7.16
CA ARG A 36 0.60 -9.12 -8.38
C ARG A 36 1.99 -9.62 -8.03
N ASP A 37 2.37 -10.74 -8.67
CA ASP A 37 3.73 -11.26 -8.60
C ASP A 37 4.59 -10.67 -9.73
N ASP A 38 5.72 -10.09 -9.37
CA ASP A 38 6.61 -9.40 -10.31
C ASP A 38 7.70 -10.33 -10.88
N GLY A 39 7.33 -11.61 -11.12
CA GLY A 39 8.19 -12.61 -11.74
C GLY A 39 9.08 -13.35 -10.76
N SER A 40 8.55 -13.77 -9.61
CA SER A 40 9.28 -14.55 -8.60
C SER A 40 9.75 -15.89 -9.12
N SER A 41 10.90 -16.33 -8.62
CA SER A 41 11.54 -17.63 -8.92
C SER A 41 11.60 -18.58 -7.73
N ASP A 42 11.16 -18.14 -6.55
CA ASP A 42 11.08 -18.88 -5.29
C ASP A 42 9.67 -19.46 -5.04
N GLY A 43 9.32 -19.76 -3.80
CA GLY A 43 8.01 -20.28 -3.38
C GLY A 43 6.85 -19.28 -3.37
N THR A 44 7.09 -18.00 -3.68
CA THR A 44 6.10 -16.90 -3.58
C THR A 44 4.78 -17.22 -4.28
N ARG A 45 4.83 -17.67 -5.53
CA ARG A 45 3.62 -17.94 -6.34
C ARG A 45 2.74 -19.04 -5.75
N ALA A 46 3.36 -20.10 -5.24
CA ALA A 46 2.64 -21.20 -4.60
C ALA A 46 1.91 -20.71 -3.33
N ILE A 47 2.54 -19.83 -2.55
CA ILE A 47 1.91 -19.21 -1.37
C ILE A 47 0.68 -18.39 -1.79
N ILE A 48 0.79 -17.57 -2.84
CA ILE A 48 -0.35 -16.76 -3.34
C ILE A 48 -1.51 -17.66 -3.75
N GLU A 49 -1.24 -18.72 -4.53
CA GLU A 49 -2.24 -19.66 -4.99
C GLU A 49 -2.96 -20.36 -3.82
N ASP A 50 -2.21 -20.78 -2.79
CA ASP A 50 -2.77 -21.40 -1.59
C ASP A 50 -3.71 -20.45 -0.85
N PHE A 51 -3.35 -19.17 -0.65
CA PHE A 51 -4.22 -18.19 -0.03
C PHE A 51 -5.46 -17.85 -0.86
N CYS A 52 -5.35 -17.78 -2.19
CA CYS A 52 -6.50 -17.61 -3.08
C CYS A 52 -7.50 -18.77 -3.00
N HIS A 53 -7.04 -19.98 -2.76
CA HIS A 53 -7.92 -21.15 -2.56
C HIS A 53 -8.62 -21.14 -1.20
N GLN A 54 -8.06 -20.47 -0.19
CA GLN A 54 -8.58 -20.45 1.18
C GLN A 54 -9.51 -19.27 1.47
N ASP A 55 -9.37 -18.15 0.74
CA ASP A 55 -10.11 -16.92 1.00
C ASP A 55 -10.55 -16.25 -0.31
N ASP A 56 -11.85 -16.26 -0.59
CA ASP A 56 -12.47 -15.70 -1.81
C ASP A 56 -12.28 -14.18 -1.98
N ARG A 57 -11.72 -13.48 -0.98
CA ARG A 57 -11.40 -12.06 -1.04
C ARG A 57 -10.00 -11.79 -1.61
N ILE A 58 -9.18 -12.83 -1.83
CA ILE A 58 -7.79 -12.75 -2.29
C ILE A 58 -7.72 -13.14 -3.76
N PHE A 59 -7.11 -12.30 -4.59
CA PHE A 59 -7.04 -12.48 -6.04
C PHE A 59 -5.61 -12.36 -6.54
N PHE A 60 -5.11 -13.40 -7.19
CA PHE A 60 -3.86 -13.38 -7.94
C PHE A 60 -4.11 -12.86 -9.34
N ILE A 61 -3.72 -11.60 -9.65
CA ILE A 61 -4.16 -10.93 -10.87
C ILE A 61 -3.35 -11.26 -12.12
N ASN A 62 -2.16 -11.88 -12.00
CA ASN A 62 -1.29 -12.23 -13.14
C ASN A 62 -0.71 -13.66 -13.06
N PRO A 63 -1.54 -14.71 -12.85
CA PRO A 63 -1.06 -16.08 -12.65
C PRO A 63 -0.33 -16.65 -13.88
N GLU A 64 -0.63 -16.17 -15.09
CA GLU A 64 -0.02 -16.63 -16.34
C GLU A 64 1.19 -15.78 -16.77
N GLU A 65 1.46 -14.66 -16.08
CA GLU A 65 2.53 -13.72 -16.43
C GLU A 65 3.70 -13.84 -15.43
N ALA A 66 4.93 -13.82 -15.95
CA ALA A 66 6.15 -13.84 -15.14
C ALA A 66 7.06 -12.64 -15.45
N GLN A 67 6.47 -11.52 -15.92
CA GLN A 67 7.24 -10.33 -16.28
C GLN A 67 7.53 -9.48 -15.05
N ASN A 68 8.82 -9.18 -14.81
CA ASN A 68 9.24 -8.19 -13.83
C ASN A 68 9.07 -6.78 -14.41
N LEU A 69 8.19 -5.99 -13.81
CA LEU A 69 7.91 -4.59 -14.18
C LEU A 69 8.59 -3.59 -13.26
N GLY A 70 9.04 -4.04 -12.09
CA GLY A 70 9.48 -3.20 -10.98
C GLY A 70 8.31 -2.66 -10.16
N VAL A 71 8.59 -2.28 -8.90
CA VAL A 71 7.59 -1.95 -7.87
C VAL A 71 6.57 -0.89 -8.32
N ILE A 72 7.03 0.18 -8.98
CA ILE A 72 6.16 1.30 -9.40
C ILE A 72 5.11 0.84 -10.42
N LYS A 73 5.56 0.14 -11.48
CA LYS A 73 4.65 -0.36 -12.52
C LYS A 73 3.77 -1.50 -12.01
N SER A 74 4.25 -2.28 -11.06
CA SER A 74 3.49 -3.32 -10.40
C SER A 74 2.29 -2.72 -9.65
N PHE A 75 2.50 -1.70 -8.80
CA PHE A 75 1.42 -0.99 -8.12
C PHE A 75 0.51 -0.21 -9.08
N HIS A 76 1.05 0.40 -10.13
CA HIS A 76 0.23 1.05 -11.15
C HIS A 76 -0.71 0.06 -11.88
N SER A 77 -0.22 -1.15 -12.18
CA SER A 77 -1.04 -2.22 -12.77
C SER A 77 -2.13 -2.69 -11.82
N LEU A 78 -1.82 -2.83 -10.53
CA LEU A 78 -2.78 -3.18 -9.48
C LEU A 78 -3.89 -2.12 -9.35
N LEU A 79 -3.54 -0.83 -9.35
CA LEU A 79 -4.51 0.27 -9.31
C LEU A 79 -5.45 0.26 -10.52
N LYS A 80 -4.94 -0.07 -11.70
CA LYS A 80 -5.74 -0.13 -12.95
C LYS A 80 -6.61 -1.38 -13.07
N TYR A 81 -6.36 -2.41 -12.26
CA TYR A 81 -7.04 -3.70 -12.41
C TYR A 81 -8.54 -3.60 -12.12
N GLN A 82 -8.92 -2.85 -11.09
CA GLN A 82 -10.34 -2.61 -10.77
C GLN A 82 -10.55 -1.30 -10.03
N ASP A 83 -11.75 -0.74 -10.21
CA ASP A 83 -12.17 0.45 -9.51
C ASP A 83 -12.56 0.17 -8.06
N SER A 84 -12.11 1.04 -7.14
CA SER A 84 -12.48 1.03 -5.71
C SER A 84 -12.67 2.45 -5.18
N ASP A 85 -13.34 2.58 -4.05
CA ASP A 85 -13.49 3.88 -3.37
C ASP A 85 -12.18 4.30 -2.69
N VAL A 86 -11.47 3.31 -2.12
CA VAL A 86 -10.17 3.48 -1.48
C VAL A 86 -9.23 2.31 -1.77
N TYR A 87 -7.94 2.60 -1.75
CA TYR A 87 -6.87 1.65 -1.98
C TYR A 87 -5.82 1.74 -0.87
N PHE A 88 -5.36 0.58 -0.38
CA PHE A 88 -4.26 0.44 0.55
C PHE A 88 -3.08 -0.20 -0.15
N PHE A 89 -1.88 0.35 0.01
CA PHE A 89 -0.66 -0.28 -0.47
C PHE A 89 -0.11 -1.22 0.60
N SER A 90 0.42 -2.35 0.15
CA SER A 90 1.00 -3.38 1.02
C SER A 90 2.28 -3.91 0.40
N ASP A 91 3.36 -3.84 1.16
CA ASP A 91 4.60 -4.52 0.84
C ASP A 91 4.53 -5.97 1.34
N GLN A 92 5.34 -6.86 0.78
CA GLN A 92 5.27 -8.31 1.03
C GLN A 92 5.86 -8.74 2.39
N ASP A 93 6.64 -7.88 3.01
CA ASP A 93 7.49 -8.14 4.18
C ASP A 93 7.13 -7.32 5.42
N ASP A 94 5.92 -6.75 5.41
CA ASP A 94 5.32 -6.06 6.56
C ASP A 94 4.45 -7.02 7.39
N VAL A 95 4.04 -6.56 8.58
CA VAL A 95 2.97 -7.15 9.40
C VAL A 95 2.03 -6.04 9.87
N TRP A 96 0.79 -6.09 9.42
CA TRP A 96 -0.19 -5.06 9.77
C TRP A 96 -0.80 -5.26 11.15
N LEU A 97 -0.86 -4.21 11.94
CA LEU A 97 -1.61 -4.22 13.20
C LEU A 97 -3.13 -4.35 12.92
N PRO A 98 -3.90 -5.03 13.80
CA PRO A 98 -5.28 -5.44 13.51
C PRO A 98 -6.26 -4.31 13.15
N ASP A 99 -6.03 -3.10 13.64
CA ASP A 99 -6.94 -1.97 13.45
C ASP A 99 -6.52 -0.99 12.35
N LYS A 100 -5.47 -1.30 11.59
CA LYS A 100 -4.92 -0.41 10.55
C LYS A 100 -5.98 0.06 9.56
N LEU A 101 -6.72 -0.86 8.95
CA LEU A 101 -7.78 -0.50 8.00
C LEU A 101 -8.86 0.36 8.66
N ALA A 102 -9.35 -0.04 9.83
CA ALA A 102 -10.42 0.66 10.53
C ALA A 102 -10.04 2.10 10.88
N ILE A 103 -8.81 2.32 11.37
CA ILE A 103 -8.31 3.63 11.75
C ILE A 103 -8.19 4.55 10.54
N GLN A 104 -7.57 4.10 9.44
CA GLN A 104 -7.39 4.93 8.26
C GLN A 104 -8.72 5.22 7.54
N LEU A 105 -9.66 4.25 7.50
CA LEU A 105 -10.99 4.45 6.94
C LEU A 105 -11.80 5.48 7.74
N ALA A 106 -11.78 5.39 9.09
CA ALA A 106 -12.45 6.36 9.94
C ALA A 106 -11.88 7.79 9.78
N ALA A 107 -10.57 7.91 9.56
CA ALA A 107 -9.96 9.21 9.27
C ALA A 107 -10.42 9.76 7.92
N ALA A 108 -10.52 8.90 6.89
CA ALA A 108 -10.95 9.29 5.55
C ALA A 108 -12.40 9.78 5.50
N GLU A 109 -13.29 9.29 6.36
CA GLU A 109 -14.69 9.75 6.44
C GLU A 109 -14.85 11.26 6.75
N ASN A 110 -13.81 11.91 7.27
CA ASN A 110 -13.82 13.35 7.56
C ASN A 110 -13.55 14.21 6.32
N TYR A 111 -13.29 13.62 5.16
CA TYR A 111 -12.92 14.32 3.93
C TYR A 111 -13.90 14.01 2.80
N ASP A 112 -14.08 14.99 1.90
CA ASP A 112 -14.89 14.80 0.69
C ASP A 112 -14.19 13.80 -0.25
N ALA A 113 -14.92 12.75 -0.66
CA ALA A 113 -14.40 11.70 -1.52
C ALA A 113 -13.96 12.19 -2.92
N SER A 114 -14.42 13.37 -3.36
CA SER A 114 -14.01 14.00 -4.63
C SER A 114 -12.68 14.74 -4.56
N VAL A 115 -12.18 15.02 -3.35
CA VAL A 115 -10.88 15.66 -3.12
C VAL A 115 -9.80 14.60 -3.01
N PRO A 116 -8.69 14.70 -3.77
CA PRO A 116 -7.57 13.75 -3.66
C PRO A 116 -7.08 13.64 -2.22
N LEU A 117 -7.04 12.41 -1.68
CA LEU A 117 -6.70 12.15 -0.28
C LEU A 117 -5.68 11.03 -0.18
N LEU A 118 -4.61 11.28 0.58
CA LEU A 118 -3.70 10.27 1.10
C LEU A 118 -3.70 10.33 2.63
N VAL A 119 -3.96 9.20 3.27
CA VAL A 119 -3.84 9.03 4.72
C VAL A 119 -2.73 8.04 4.99
N TYR A 120 -1.74 8.41 5.80
CA TYR A 120 -0.64 7.54 6.16
C TYR A 120 -0.37 7.55 7.66
N MET A 121 0.36 6.55 8.09
CA MET A 121 0.74 6.31 9.48
C MET A 121 2.25 6.13 9.58
N ASP A 122 2.77 6.11 10.80
CA ASP A 122 4.13 5.64 11.06
C ASP A 122 4.16 4.11 11.15
N LEU A 123 5.35 3.55 11.11
CA LEU A 123 5.58 2.12 11.32
C LEU A 123 6.74 1.90 12.29
N LYS A 124 6.72 0.75 12.97
CA LYS A 124 7.85 0.25 13.74
C LYS A 124 8.78 -0.52 12.82
N VAL A 125 10.07 -0.27 12.94
CA VAL A 125 11.08 -1.09 12.27
C VAL A 125 11.39 -2.28 13.18
N VAL A 126 11.26 -3.48 12.63
CA VAL A 126 11.46 -4.74 13.34
C VAL A 126 12.53 -5.60 12.65
N ASP A 127 13.10 -6.56 13.36
CA ASP A 127 13.92 -7.62 12.78
C ASP A 127 13.07 -8.79 12.28
N GLN A 128 13.71 -9.85 11.79
CA GLN A 128 13.03 -11.04 11.23
C GLN A 128 12.20 -11.83 12.26
N GLU A 129 12.49 -11.64 13.55
CA GLU A 129 11.75 -12.22 14.67
C GLU A 129 10.70 -11.26 15.27
N LEU A 130 10.40 -10.14 14.56
CA LEU A 130 9.48 -9.07 14.96
C LEU A 130 9.89 -8.34 16.28
N ASN A 131 11.16 -8.41 16.66
CA ASN A 131 11.67 -7.57 17.76
C ASN A 131 11.83 -6.13 17.27
N VAL A 132 11.35 -5.16 18.05
CA VAL A 132 11.41 -3.74 17.68
C VAL A 132 12.85 -3.23 17.70
N VAL A 133 13.31 -2.78 16.53
CA VAL A 133 14.62 -2.11 16.34
C VAL A 133 14.47 -0.60 16.49
N HIS A 134 13.40 -0.02 15.89
CA HIS A 134 13.03 1.38 16.04
C HIS A 134 11.52 1.52 16.21
N GLU A 135 11.10 2.35 17.16
CA GLU A 135 9.67 2.59 17.45
C GLU A 135 8.96 3.43 16.39
N SER A 136 9.71 4.10 15.51
CA SER A 136 9.18 4.98 14.48
C SER A 136 10.15 5.02 13.29
N MET A 137 9.65 4.71 12.10
CA MET A 137 10.42 4.85 10.85
C MET A 137 10.66 6.33 10.55
N ILE A 138 9.64 7.17 10.70
CA ILE A 138 9.74 8.62 10.45
C ILE A 138 10.86 9.22 11.30
N ARG A 139 10.95 8.87 12.60
CA ARG A 139 11.98 9.39 13.51
C ARG A 139 13.40 8.92 13.20
N THR A 140 13.58 7.94 12.33
CA THR A 140 14.92 7.58 11.83
C THR A 140 15.43 8.55 10.77
N GLN A 141 14.55 9.34 10.14
CA GLN A 141 14.85 10.19 8.99
C GLN A 141 14.52 11.66 9.24
N SER A 142 13.42 11.95 9.97
CA SER A 142 12.89 13.29 10.19
C SER A 142 12.41 13.47 11.64
N ASP A 143 12.26 14.71 12.07
CA ASP A 143 11.68 15.07 13.37
C ASP A 143 10.16 15.30 13.32
N HIS A 144 9.55 15.23 12.14
CA HIS A 144 8.11 15.41 11.91
C HIS A 144 7.60 14.52 10.76
N ALA A 145 6.29 14.28 10.75
CA ALA A 145 5.58 13.71 9.61
C ALA A 145 5.12 14.85 8.68
N ASN A 146 5.22 14.64 7.36
CA ASN A 146 4.85 15.66 6.38
C ASN A 146 3.33 15.72 6.19
N THR A 147 2.78 16.94 6.15
CA THR A 147 1.37 17.20 5.81
C THR A 147 1.22 18.35 4.80
N GLU A 148 2.32 18.96 4.43
CA GLU A 148 2.37 20.14 3.57
C GLU A 148 3.26 19.90 2.35
N LEU A 149 2.88 20.47 1.19
CA LEU A 149 3.62 20.33 -0.05
C LEU A 149 5.10 20.74 0.08
N ILE A 150 5.38 21.83 0.81
CA ILE A 150 6.75 22.31 0.97
C ILE A 150 7.64 21.29 1.70
N GLN A 151 7.09 20.52 2.62
CA GLN A 151 7.78 19.45 3.33
C GLN A 151 8.06 18.29 2.36
N GLU A 152 7.04 17.80 1.63
CA GLU A 152 7.17 16.72 0.64
C GLU A 152 8.15 17.03 -0.50
N LEU A 153 8.33 18.31 -0.85
CA LEU A 153 9.32 18.73 -1.84
C LEU A 153 10.77 18.64 -1.33
N THR A 154 10.97 18.56 -0.02
CA THR A 154 12.31 18.53 0.59
C THR A 154 12.74 17.13 1.02
N GLU A 155 11.83 16.36 1.58
CA GLU A 155 12.06 14.97 1.99
C GLU A 155 10.75 14.19 1.95
N ASN A 156 10.82 12.86 1.79
CA ASN A 156 9.66 11.98 1.83
C ASN A 156 9.51 11.33 3.21
N THR A 157 8.35 11.49 3.85
CA THR A 157 8.00 10.73 5.06
C THR A 157 6.82 9.77 4.84
N VAL A 158 6.26 9.75 3.63
CA VAL A 158 5.20 8.83 3.24
C VAL A 158 5.81 7.48 2.85
N THR A 159 5.40 6.41 3.51
CA THR A 159 5.79 5.04 3.17
C THR A 159 4.61 4.29 2.57
N GLY A 160 4.82 3.58 1.45
CA GLY A 160 3.79 2.86 0.72
C GLY A 160 3.00 1.90 1.62
N GLY A 161 3.66 0.95 2.28
CA GLY A 161 3.03 -0.09 3.11
C GLY A 161 2.13 0.40 4.25
N VAL A 162 2.18 1.70 4.61
CA VAL A 162 1.31 2.32 5.62
C VAL A 162 0.36 3.38 5.05
N SER A 163 0.26 3.46 3.72
CA SER A 163 -0.56 4.46 3.02
C SER A 163 -1.90 3.92 2.56
N MET A 164 -2.91 4.80 2.59
CA MET A 164 -4.21 4.62 1.95
C MET A 164 -4.50 5.83 1.08
N ILE A 165 -5.03 5.62 -0.13
CA ILE A 165 -5.48 6.68 -1.02
C ILE A 165 -6.95 6.49 -1.40
N ASN A 166 -7.65 7.60 -1.68
CA ASN A 166 -8.99 7.53 -2.24
C ASN A 166 -8.96 7.44 -3.78
N ARG A 167 -10.12 7.19 -4.37
CA ARG A 167 -10.31 7.11 -5.82
C ARG A 167 -9.84 8.37 -6.54
N ALA A 168 -10.16 9.56 -6.02
CA ALA A 168 -9.78 10.82 -6.66
C ALA A 168 -8.25 10.98 -6.80
N LEU A 169 -7.47 10.51 -5.83
CA LEU A 169 -6.01 10.50 -5.94
C LEU A 169 -5.51 9.40 -6.88
N ALA A 170 -6.12 8.22 -6.84
CA ALA A 170 -5.78 7.12 -7.75
C ALA A 170 -5.98 7.52 -9.23
N ASP A 171 -7.06 8.23 -9.54
CA ASP A 171 -7.37 8.72 -10.90
C ASP A 171 -6.33 9.75 -11.39
N LEU A 172 -5.74 10.56 -10.53
CA LEU A 172 -4.65 11.47 -10.91
C LEU A 172 -3.39 10.69 -11.37
N TRP A 173 -3.08 9.57 -10.76
CA TRP A 173 -1.93 8.76 -11.17
C TRP A 173 -2.25 7.92 -12.41
N THR A 174 -3.37 7.21 -12.39
CA THR A 174 -3.73 6.28 -13.48
C THR A 174 -4.17 6.96 -14.77
N GLY A 175 -4.63 8.22 -14.70
CA GLY A 175 -5.03 9.03 -15.85
C GLY A 175 -3.87 9.67 -16.63
N GLN A 176 -2.64 9.57 -16.14
CA GLN A 176 -1.47 10.11 -16.82
C GLN A 176 -0.73 9.04 -17.64
N GLU A 177 0.04 9.47 -18.65
CA GLU A 177 1.00 8.61 -19.33
C GLU A 177 2.07 8.14 -18.33
N GLU A 178 2.64 6.94 -18.57
CA GLU A 178 3.72 6.41 -17.75
C GLU A 178 4.93 7.35 -17.77
N HIS A 179 5.25 7.92 -16.61
CA HIS A 179 6.48 8.69 -16.41
C HIS A 179 7.45 7.90 -15.55
N GLU A 180 8.73 8.17 -15.70
CA GLU A 180 9.74 7.68 -14.76
C GLU A 180 9.55 8.37 -13.41
N LEU A 181 9.15 7.62 -12.40
CA LEU A 181 9.02 8.07 -11.01
C LEU A 181 10.19 7.53 -10.19
N LEU A 182 10.62 8.29 -9.18
CA LEU A 182 11.59 7.79 -8.20
C LEU A 182 10.95 6.73 -7.30
N MET A 183 9.77 7.04 -6.75
CA MET A 183 8.98 6.14 -5.91
C MET A 183 7.50 6.54 -5.97
N HIS A 184 6.60 5.56 -5.95
CA HIS A 184 5.16 5.80 -6.10
C HIS A 184 4.53 6.48 -4.88
N ASP A 185 4.98 6.15 -3.68
CA ASP A 185 4.49 6.72 -2.42
C ASP A 185 4.84 8.22 -2.30
N TRP A 186 6.08 8.59 -2.62
CA TRP A 186 6.47 10.00 -2.66
C TRP A 186 5.68 10.77 -3.70
N TYR A 187 5.51 10.21 -4.90
CA TYR A 187 4.72 10.85 -5.95
C TYR A 187 3.27 11.08 -5.52
N LEU A 188 2.64 10.09 -4.89
CA LEU A 188 1.28 10.20 -4.36
C LEU A 188 1.19 11.22 -3.21
N GLY A 189 2.19 11.27 -2.34
CA GLY A 189 2.32 12.30 -1.30
C GLY A 189 2.38 13.71 -1.88
N LEU A 190 3.19 13.91 -2.93
CA LEU A 190 3.27 15.19 -3.65
C LEU A 190 1.93 15.55 -4.31
N LEU A 191 1.25 14.62 -4.98
CA LEU A 191 -0.05 14.87 -5.58
C LEU A 191 -1.12 15.22 -4.54
N ALA A 192 -1.18 14.46 -3.43
CA ALA A 192 -2.15 14.70 -2.36
C ALA A 192 -1.93 16.05 -1.69
N SER A 193 -0.68 16.43 -1.41
CA SER A 193 -0.34 17.71 -0.79
C SER A 193 -0.54 18.91 -1.73
N ALA A 194 -0.39 18.71 -3.06
CA ALA A 194 -0.57 19.78 -4.05
C ALA A 194 -2.03 19.99 -4.47
N PHE A 195 -2.81 18.93 -4.63
CA PHE A 195 -4.14 18.97 -5.22
C PHE A 195 -5.27 18.58 -4.25
N GLY A 196 -4.94 18.16 -3.04
CA GLY A 196 -5.92 17.63 -2.11
C GLY A 196 -5.49 17.70 -0.64
N LYS A 197 -5.42 16.54 0.01
CA LYS A 197 -5.06 16.39 1.42
C LYS A 197 -4.05 15.27 1.64
N LEU A 198 -2.98 15.60 2.35
CA LEU A 198 -2.02 14.67 2.92
C LEU A 198 -2.23 14.65 4.44
N VAL A 199 -2.60 13.49 4.98
CA VAL A 199 -3.03 13.33 6.38
C VAL A 199 -2.14 12.29 7.07
N TYR A 200 -1.55 12.68 8.19
CA TYR A 200 -0.83 11.78 9.09
C TYR A 200 -1.66 11.48 10.35
N LEU A 201 -1.63 10.21 10.83
CA LEU A 201 -2.36 9.74 12.01
C LEU A 201 -1.44 9.33 13.15
#